data_65a88db40796d07a9085258200cb65df
#
_entry.id   65a88db40796d07a9085258200cb65df
#
_cell.length_a   1.000
_cell.length_b   1.000
_cell.length_c   1.000
_cell.angle_alpha   90.00
_cell.angle_beta   90.00
_cell.angle_gamma   90.00
#
_symmetry.space_group_name_H-M   'P 1'
#
loop_
_entity.id
_entity.type
_entity.pdbx_description
1 polymer ?
#
loop_
_entity_poly.entity_id
_entity_poly.type
_entity_poly.pdbx_seq_one_letter_code
_entity_poly.pdbx_strand_id
1 'polypeptide(L)'
;MIRLENISLSYGSRTILRDVSLHLHAGELCALVGRNGAGKSTLLRALTSNNSTVINGSRLDEMSAEQLAQSIAIVTTERIRIENLLVEDLVAMGRAPYTNWVGHLQDVDREIVGKAIEVVGMADFVGRDTSSLSDGELQRVMIARAIAQQTPIILLDEPTAFLDIPTRFEVCRLLADLAHKECKCILFSTHDVDAALPVCDSFAIIENEELQKLPTKVATSEIERLFKR
;
A
#
# COMPACT_ATOMS: atom_id res chain seq x y z
N MET A 1 0.23 10.52 -11.52
CA MET A 1 -0.69 9.68 -10.73
C MET A 1 -0.84 10.25 -9.32
N ILE A 2 0.15 10.17 -8.44
CA ILE A 2 0.11 10.87 -7.13
C ILE A 2 1.33 11.75 -6.98
N ARG A 3 1.14 12.98 -6.45
CA ARG A 3 2.17 13.99 -6.30
C ARG A 3 2.00 14.72 -4.96
N LEU A 4 3.09 14.88 -4.26
CA LEU A 4 3.22 15.66 -3.04
C LEU A 4 4.42 16.59 -3.24
N GLU A 5 4.28 17.88 -2.96
CA GLU A 5 5.32 18.86 -3.23
C GLU A 5 5.57 19.78 -2.03
N ASN A 6 6.86 19.91 -1.68
CA ASN A 6 7.39 20.86 -0.71
C ASN A 6 6.63 20.85 0.62
N ILE A 7 6.38 19.64 1.17
CA ILE A 7 5.68 19.51 2.45
C ILE A 7 6.65 19.22 3.58
N SER A 8 6.33 19.76 4.75
CA SER A 8 6.98 19.40 6.00
C SER A 8 5.96 18.73 6.92
N LEU A 9 6.34 17.58 7.49
CA LEU A 9 5.49 16.81 8.38
C LEU A 9 6.07 16.83 9.79
N SER A 10 5.22 17.13 10.79
CA SER A 10 5.62 17.21 12.19
C SER A 10 4.63 16.47 13.08
N TYR A 11 5.12 15.95 14.19
CA TYR A 11 4.30 15.40 15.27
C TYR A 11 4.55 16.23 16.54
N GLY A 12 3.60 17.06 16.91
CA GLY A 12 3.79 18.09 17.94
C GLY A 12 4.87 19.08 17.52
N SER A 13 5.90 19.23 18.36
CA SER A 13 7.05 20.10 18.08
C SER A 13 8.18 19.43 17.30
N ARG A 14 8.09 18.10 17.06
CA ARG A 14 9.14 17.35 16.38
C ARG A 14 8.88 17.31 14.90
N THR A 15 9.80 17.83 14.09
CA THR A 15 9.81 17.64 12.64
C THR A 15 10.17 16.19 12.32
N ILE A 16 9.40 15.57 11.45
CA ILE A 16 9.59 14.20 10.96
C ILE A 16 10.17 14.21 9.55
N LEU A 17 9.62 15.04 8.68
CA LEU A 17 10.10 15.26 7.32
C LEU A 17 10.08 16.74 7.01
N ARG A 18 11.11 17.22 6.29
CA ARG A 18 11.31 18.63 5.98
C ARG A 18 11.40 18.84 4.48
N ASP A 19 10.53 19.70 3.94
CA ASP A 19 10.52 20.14 2.54
C ASP A 19 10.63 18.98 1.55
N VAL A 20 9.81 17.94 1.75
CA VAL A 20 9.87 16.72 0.94
C VAL A 20 8.89 16.77 -0.23
N SER A 21 9.32 16.21 -1.33
CA SER A 21 8.50 16.02 -2.55
C SER A 21 8.55 14.58 -3.01
N LEU A 22 7.41 14.05 -3.47
CA LEU A 22 7.28 12.69 -3.99
C LEU A 22 6.35 12.67 -5.19
N HIS A 23 6.83 12.12 -6.31
CA HIS A 23 6.05 11.90 -7.51
C HIS A 23 6.07 10.43 -7.87
N LEU A 24 4.91 9.81 -8.02
CA LEU A 24 4.73 8.42 -8.42
C LEU A 24 3.83 8.33 -9.65
N HIS A 25 4.14 7.40 -10.52
CA HIS A 25 3.50 7.25 -11.83
C HIS A 25 2.63 5.99 -11.89
N ALA A 26 1.74 5.94 -12.89
CA ALA A 26 1.03 4.71 -13.23
C ALA A 26 2.02 3.65 -13.70
N GLY A 27 1.79 2.40 -13.31
CA GLY A 27 2.67 1.29 -13.65
C GLY A 27 3.98 1.27 -12.84
N GLU A 28 4.12 2.08 -11.80
CA GLU A 28 5.33 2.16 -10.98
C GLU A 28 5.14 1.42 -9.65
N LEU A 29 6.08 0.52 -9.34
CA LEU A 29 6.26 -0.05 -8.01
C LEU A 29 7.42 0.66 -7.30
N CYS A 30 7.11 1.46 -6.27
CA CYS A 30 8.09 2.18 -5.46
C CYS A 30 8.14 1.63 -4.04
N ALA A 31 9.33 1.32 -3.55
CA ALA A 31 9.54 0.97 -2.15
C ALA A 31 9.96 2.19 -1.32
N LEU A 32 9.27 2.42 -0.20
CA LEU A 32 9.59 3.46 0.78
C LEU A 32 10.46 2.85 1.88
N VAL A 33 11.72 3.27 1.94
CA VAL A 33 12.71 2.73 2.87
C VAL A 33 13.29 3.80 3.79
N GLY A 34 13.72 3.38 4.95
CA GLY A 34 14.30 4.25 5.98
C GLY A 34 14.32 3.54 7.32
N ARG A 35 15.10 4.06 8.28
CA ARG A 35 15.20 3.50 9.63
C ARG A 35 13.85 3.48 10.34
N ASN A 36 13.71 2.66 11.38
CA ASN A 36 12.53 2.69 12.23
C ASN A 36 12.35 4.08 12.86
N GLY A 37 11.12 4.61 12.76
CA GLY A 37 10.82 5.97 13.22
C GLY A 37 11.25 7.10 12.26
N ALA A 38 11.75 6.79 11.05
CA ALA A 38 12.14 7.81 10.05
C ALA A 38 10.94 8.56 9.44
N GLY A 39 9.69 8.10 9.64
CA GLY A 39 8.51 8.79 9.13
C GLY A 39 7.81 8.10 7.96
N LYS A 40 8.13 6.82 7.65
CA LYS A 40 7.50 6.07 6.55
C LYS A 40 5.97 6.07 6.63
N SER A 41 5.40 5.59 7.74
CA SER A 41 3.93 5.57 7.94
C SER A 41 3.33 6.97 7.99
N THR A 42 4.10 7.97 8.48
CA THR A 42 3.67 9.37 8.50
C THR A 42 3.54 9.91 7.07
N LEU A 43 4.50 9.60 6.19
CA LEU A 43 4.44 9.97 4.78
C LEU A 43 3.28 9.29 4.06
N LEU A 44 3.08 7.96 4.26
CA LEU A 44 1.95 7.23 3.68
C LEU A 44 0.60 7.84 4.08
N ARG A 45 0.43 8.20 5.37
CA ARG A 45 -0.77 8.90 5.85
C ARG A 45 -0.91 10.28 5.24
N ALA A 46 0.18 11.04 5.10
CA ALA A 46 0.14 12.37 4.50
C ALA A 46 -0.34 12.34 3.05
N LEU A 47 0.00 11.30 2.28
CA LEU A 47 -0.49 11.14 0.90
C LEU A 47 -2.01 11.05 0.80
N THR A 48 -2.73 10.75 1.89
CA THR A 48 -4.19 10.61 1.93
C THR A 48 -4.89 11.63 2.82
N SER A 49 -4.14 12.52 3.48
CA SER A 49 -4.71 13.49 4.42
C SER A 49 -4.17 14.91 4.25
N ASN A 50 -3.10 15.11 3.47
CA ASN A 50 -2.50 16.43 3.27
C ASN A 50 -3.13 17.12 2.05
N ASN A 51 -3.65 18.31 2.25
CA ASN A 51 -4.33 19.10 1.21
C ASN A 51 -3.42 19.47 0.02
N SER A 52 -2.09 19.41 0.19
CA SER A 52 -1.12 19.60 -0.90
C SER A 52 -0.92 18.36 -1.78
N THR A 53 -1.52 17.22 -1.42
CA THR A 53 -1.47 16.02 -2.26
C THR A 53 -2.35 16.21 -3.49
N VAL A 54 -1.80 15.87 -4.66
CA VAL A 54 -2.50 15.87 -5.94
C VAL A 54 -2.63 14.44 -6.47
N ILE A 55 -3.83 14.02 -6.78
CA ILE A 55 -4.16 12.68 -7.29
C ILE A 55 -4.81 12.85 -8.66
N ASN A 56 -4.20 12.28 -9.70
CA ASN A 56 -4.70 12.38 -11.09
C ASN A 56 -5.01 13.82 -11.56
N GLY A 57 -4.29 14.80 -11.01
CA GLY A 57 -4.46 16.22 -11.36
C GLY A 57 -5.43 16.99 -10.46
N SER A 58 -6.17 16.33 -9.59
CA SER A 58 -7.08 16.95 -8.61
C SER A 58 -6.41 17.04 -7.24
N ARG A 59 -6.59 18.14 -6.53
CA ARG A 59 -6.12 18.28 -5.15
C ARG A 59 -6.97 17.46 -4.20
N LEU A 60 -6.36 16.97 -3.13
CA LEU A 60 -7.06 16.14 -2.15
C LEU A 60 -8.25 16.87 -1.50
N ASP A 61 -8.12 18.17 -1.21
CA ASP A 61 -9.16 19.01 -0.61
C ASP A 61 -10.34 19.31 -1.54
N GLU A 62 -10.20 19.05 -2.85
CA GLU A 62 -11.24 19.18 -3.86
C GLU A 62 -12.00 17.86 -4.10
N MET A 63 -11.54 16.74 -3.52
CA MET A 63 -12.11 15.42 -3.71
C MET A 63 -13.15 15.09 -2.62
N SER A 64 -14.26 14.48 -3.02
CA SER A 64 -15.18 13.87 -2.06
C SER A 64 -14.55 12.62 -1.41
N ALA A 65 -15.06 12.20 -0.26
CA ALA A 65 -14.62 10.97 0.40
C ALA A 65 -14.77 9.74 -0.52
N GLU A 66 -15.83 9.69 -1.33
CA GLU A 66 -16.08 8.63 -2.30
C GLU A 66 -15.04 8.66 -3.43
N GLN A 67 -14.75 9.83 -4.01
CA GLN A 67 -13.72 9.99 -5.04
C GLN A 67 -12.33 9.59 -4.52
N LEU A 68 -12.01 9.94 -3.29
CA LEU A 68 -10.75 9.53 -2.65
C LEU A 68 -10.71 8.02 -2.48
N ALA A 69 -11.78 7.40 -1.96
CA ALA A 69 -11.86 5.96 -1.77
C ALA A 69 -11.86 5.17 -3.09
N GLN A 70 -12.31 5.76 -4.19
CA GLN A 70 -12.19 5.19 -5.55
C GLN A 70 -10.82 5.44 -6.19
N SER A 71 -9.99 6.29 -5.60
CA SER A 71 -8.67 6.66 -6.13
C SER A 71 -7.52 5.95 -5.43
N ILE A 72 -7.62 5.70 -4.12
CA ILE A 72 -6.55 5.12 -3.30
C ILE A 72 -7.10 4.00 -2.43
N ALA A 73 -6.43 2.83 -2.47
CA ALA A 73 -6.55 1.78 -1.47
C ALA A 73 -5.38 1.84 -0.50
N ILE A 74 -5.63 1.53 0.77
CA ILE A 74 -4.62 1.53 1.83
C ILE A 74 -4.63 0.20 2.57
N VAL A 75 -3.44 -0.38 2.73
CA VAL A 75 -3.20 -1.51 3.62
C VAL A 75 -2.29 -1.03 4.74
N THR A 76 -2.81 -1.03 5.96
CA THR A 76 -2.08 -0.63 7.16
C THR A 76 -1.45 -1.83 7.85
N THR A 77 -0.49 -1.59 8.74
CA THR A 77 0.08 -2.62 9.62
C THR A 77 -0.88 -3.06 10.74
N GLU A 78 -1.99 -2.37 10.91
CA GLU A 78 -2.98 -2.71 11.93
C GLU A 78 -3.66 -4.05 11.59
N ARG A 79 -3.61 -4.97 12.55
CA ARG A 79 -4.21 -6.29 12.39
C ARG A 79 -5.68 -6.23 12.77
N ILE A 80 -6.53 -6.36 11.78
CA ILE A 80 -7.98 -6.47 11.99
C ILE A 80 -8.28 -7.95 12.25
N ARG A 81 -8.44 -8.32 13.53
CA ARG A 81 -8.94 -9.64 13.93
C ARG A 81 -10.35 -9.46 14.48
N ILE A 82 -11.33 -9.77 13.67
CA ILE A 82 -12.74 -9.72 14.04
C ILE A 82 -13.25 -11.15 14.03
N GLU A 83 -13.79 -11.59 15.18
CA GLU A 83 -14.43 -12.90 15.28
C GLU A 83 -15.69 -12.96 14.40
N ASN A 84 -15.92 -14.11 13.79
CA ASN A 84 -17.06 -14.35 12.89
C ASN A 84 -17.04 -13.49 11.59
N LEU A 85 -15.89 -12.96 11.19
CA LEU A 85 -15.71 -12.29 9.91
C LEU A 85 -15.06 -13.27 8.92
N LEU A 86 -15.76 -13.63 7.86
CA LEU A 86 -15.24 -14.53 6.84
C LEU A 86 -14.23 -13.83 5.91
N VAL A 87 -13.35 -14.60 5.31
CA VAL A 87 -12.33 -14.10 4.36
C VAL A 87 -12.97 -13.29 3.24
N GLU A 88 -14.00 -13.82 2.59
CA GLU A 88 -14.72 -13.15 1.52
C GLU A 88 -15.43 -11.87 1.98
N ASP A 89 -15.94 -11.83 3.21
CA ASP A 89 -16.60 -10.64 3.76
C ASP A 89 -15.57 -9.52 4.02
N LEU A 90 -14.38 -9.87 4.54
CA LEU A 90 -13.29 -8.90 4.72
C LEU A 90 -12.84 -8.33 3.36
N VAL A 91 -12.71 -9.15 2.33
CA VAL A 91 -12.34 -8.70 0.98
C VAL A 91 -13.46 -7.86 0.37
N ALA A 92 -14.73 -8.24 0.59
CA ALA A 92 -15.90 -7.52 0.11
C ALA A 92 -16.02 -6.09 0.67
N MET A 93 -15.44 -5.81 1.87
CA MET A 93 -15.35 -4.43 2.38
C MET A 93 -14.57 -3.51 1.43
N GLY A 94 -13.69 -4.04 0.56
CA GLY A 94 -13.05 -3.28 -0.51
C GLY A 94 -14.04 -2.69 -1.52
N ARG A 95 -15.25 -3.25 -1.62
CA ARG A 95 -16.31 -2.76 -2.52
C ARG A 95 -17.16 -1.64 -1.93
N ALA A 96 -16.93 -1.26 -0.65
CA ALA A 96 -17.71 -0.20 0.02
C ALA A 96 -17.87 1.10 -0.81
N PRO A 97 -16.84 1.61 -1.54
CA PRO A 97 -16.99 2.82 -2.36
C PRO A 97 -17.92 2.68 -3.57
N TYR A 98 -18.39 1.47 -3.88
CA TYR A 98 -19.22 1.16 -5.05
C TYR A 98 -20.59 0.62 -4.66
N THR A 99 -20.84 0.41 -3.37
CA THR A 99 -22.12 -0.08 -2.85
C THR A 99 -23.03 1.08 -2.44
N ASN A 100 -24.32 0.79 -2.34
CA ASN A 100 -25.28 1.75 -1.79
C ASN A 100 -25.11 1.88 -0.25
N TRP A 101 -25.85 2.79 0.37
CA TRP A 101 -25.81 3.06 1.81
C TRP A 101 -26.13 1.83 2.71
N VAL A 102 -26.78 0.79 2.16
CA VAL A 102 -27.05 -0.49 2.85
C VAL A 102 -25.88 -1.47 2.71
N GLY A 103 -24.89 -1.18 1.85
CA GLY A 103 -23.76 -2.07 1.60
C GLY A 103 -24.11 -3.28 0.73
N HIS A 104 -25.18 -3.22 -0.08
CA HIS A 104 -25.60 -4.35 -0.91
C HIS A 104 -24.63 -4.60 -2.06
N LEU A 105 -24.01 -5.79 -2.07
CA LEU A 105 -23.12 -6.25 -3.15
C LEU A 105 -23.93 -6.76 -4.33
N GLN A 106 -23.59 -6.30 -5.53
CA GLN A 106 -24.09 -6.83 -6.79
C GLN A 106 -23.30 -8.06 -7.22
N ASP A 107 -23.78 -8.80 -8.22
CA ASP A 107 -23.09 -10.00 -8.71
C ASP A 107 -21.69 -9.67 -9.25
N VAL A 108 -21.54 -8.52 -9.91
CA VAL A 108 -20.24 -8.02 -10.39
C VAL A 108 -19.26 -7.80 -9.23
N ASP A 109 -19.74 -7.32 -8.08
CA ASP A 109 -18.87 -7.12 -6.91
C ASP A 109 -18.39 -8.47 -6.35
N ARG A 110 -19.25 -9.49 -6.33
CA ARG A 110 -18.90 -10.86 -5.90
C ARG A 110 -17.84 -11.47 -6.82
N GLU A 111 -17.94 -11.27 -8.13
CA GLU A 111 -16.91 -11.71 -9.08
C GLU A 111 -15.57 -11.01 -8.84
N ILE A 112 -15.58 -9.69 -8.58
CA ILE A 112 -14.37 -8.92 -8.28
C ILE A 112 -13.73 -9.43 -6.98
N VAL A 113 -14.52 -9.67 -5.94
CA VAL A 113 -14.07 -10.24 -4.66
C VAL A 113 -13.43 -11.61 -4.88
N GLY A 114 -14.10 -12.50 -5.60
CA GLY A 114 -13.57 -13.83 -5.93
C GLY A 114 -12.23 -13.77 -6.65
N LYS A 115 -12.13 -12.96 -7.71
CA LYS A 115 -10.87 -12.73 -8.44
C LYS A 115 -9.76 -12.17 -7.57
N ALA A 116 -10.08 -11.22 -6.69
CA ALA A 116 -9.09 -10.65 -5.77
C ALA A 116 -8.53 -11.70 -4.80
N ILE A 117 -9.38 -12.60 -4.29
CA ILE A 117 -8.98 -13.72 -3.42
C ILE A 117 -8.09 -14.72 -4.19
N GLU A 118 -8.42 -15.03 -5.44
CA GLU A 118 -7.62 -15.91 -6.30
C GLU A 118 -6.23 -15.33 -6.58
N VAL A 119 -6.15 -14.04 -6.91
CA VAL A 119 -4.89 -13.34 -7.22
C VAL A 119 -3.89 -13.41 -6.09
N VAL A 120 -4.34 -13.39 -4.84
CA VAL A 120 -3.45 -13.50 -3.67
C VAL A 120 -3.23 -14.95 -3.21
N GLY A 121 -3.77 -15.95 -3.93
CA GLY A 121 -3.62 -17.38 -3.63
C GLY A 121 -4.40 -17.81 -2.38
N MET A 122 -5.56 -17.20 -2.10
CA MET A 122 -6.36 -17.48 -0.90
C MET A 122 -7.71 -18.17 -1.22
N ALA A 123 -7.88 -18.74 -2.41
CA ALA A 123 -9.14 -19.39 -2.83
C ALA A 123 -9.60 -20.50 -1.88
N ASP A 124 -8.67 -21.32 -1.36
CA ASP A 124 -8.96 -22.41 -0.42
C ASP A 124 -9.37 -21.93 0.99
N PHE A 125 -9.32 -20.62 1.23
CA PHE A 125 -9.65 -20.00 2.51
C PHE A 125 -11.03 -19.32 2.52
N VAL A 126 -11.75 -19.35 1.41
CA VAL A 126 -13.15 -18.89 1.36
C VAL A 126 -13.99 -19.67 2.34
N GLY A 127 -14.86 -19.00 3.09
CA GLY A 127 -15.66 -19.56 4.18
C GLY A 127 -14.92 -19.74 5.51
N ARG A 128 -13.63 -19.41 5.62
CA ARG A 128 -12.89 -19.45 6.89
C ARG A 128 -13.04 -18.13 7.64
N ASP A 129 -13.08 -18.24 8.96
CA ASP A 129 -13.02 -17.08 9.86
C ASP A 129 -11.62 -16.45 9.83
N THR A 130 -11.55 -15.12 9.68
CA THR A 130 -10.29 -14.38 9.63
C THR A 130 -9.45 -14.48 10.91
N SER A 131 -10.10 -14.77 12.06
CA SER A 131 -9.42 -14.98 13.33
C SER A 131 -8.59 -16.26 13.36
N SER A 132 -8.90 -17.23 12.49
CA SER A 132 -8.19 -18.51 12.38
C SER A 132 -6.95 -18.45 11.47
N LEU A 133 -6.75 -17.34 10.75
CA LEU A 133 -5.66 -17.18 9.81
C LEU A 133 -4.34 -16.88 10.52
N SER A 134 -3.24 -17.39 9.95
CA SER A 134 -1.90 -16.91 10.29
C SER A 134 -1.73 -15.44 9.88
N ASP A 135 -0.72 -14.78 10.44
CA ASP A 135 -0.44 -13.38 10.11
C ASP A 135 -0.17 -13.17 8.60
N GLY A 136 0.50 -14.13 7.96
CA GLY A 136 0.77 -14.09 6.52
C GLY A 136 -0.48 -14.28 5.67
N GLU A 137 -1.35 -15.19 6.03
CA GLU A 137 -2.63 -15.40 5.36
C GLU A 137 -3.53 -14.18 5.51
N LEU A 138 -3.63 -13.61 6.72
CA LEU A 138 -4.40 -12.38 6.96
C LEU A 138 -3.84 -11.21 6.12
N GLN A 139 -2.52 -11.08 6.02
CA GLN A 139 -1.88 -10.05 5.19
C GLN A 139 -2.26 -10.18 3.72
N ARG A 140 -2.26 -11.41 3.17
CA ARG A 140 -2.72 -11.67 1.80
C ARG A 140 -4.19 -11.29 1.61
N VAL A 141 -5.05 -11.59 2.58
CA VAL A 141 -6.48 -11.19 2.56
C VAL A 141 -6.64 -9.67 2.60
N MET A 142 -5.81 -8.95 3.38
CA MET A 142 -5.80 -7.48 3.39
C MET A 142 -5.36 -6.89 2.04
N ILE A 143 -4.40 -7.52 1.37
CA ILE A 143 -4.01 -7.14 0.00
C ILE A 143 -5.15 -7.44 -0.98
N ALA A 144 -5.84 -8.59 -0.87
CA ALA A 144 -7.02 -8.91 -1.68
C ALA A 144 -8.12 -7.85 -1.53
N ARG A 145 -8.38 -7.39 -0.30
CA ARG A 145 -9.31 -6.28 -0.04
C ARG A 145 -8.93 -5.00 -0.81
N ALA A 146 -7.65 -4.65 -0.81
CA ALA A 146 -7.16 -3.49 -1.56
C ALA A 146 -7.27 -3.69 -3.08
N ILE A 147 -7.04 -4.91 -3.59
CA ILE A 147 -7.25 -5.26 -5.00
C ILE A 147 -8.74 -5.15 -5.37
N ALA A 148 -9.63 -5.68 -4.52
CA ALA A 148 -11.09 -5.64 -4.73
C ALA A 148 -11.63 -4.21 -4.79
N GLN A 149 -10.96 -3.25 -4.17
CA GLN A 149 -11.32 -1.82 -4.24
C GLN A 149 -11.09 -1.23 -5.64
N GLN A 150 -10.30 -1.90 -6.53
CA GLN A 150 -10.07 -1.50 -7.93
C GLN A 150 -9.55 -0.08 -8.11
N THR A 151 -8.82 0.44 -7.15
CA THR A 151 -8.23 1.78 -7.25
C THR A 151 -7.00 1.80 -8.15
N PRO A 152 -6.68 2.94 -8.78
CA PRO A 152 -5.45 3.13 -9.55
C PRO A 152 -4.20 3.24 -8.66
N ILE A 153 -4.34 3.58 -7.37
CA ILE A 153 -3.24 3.75 -6.43
C ILE A 153 -3.42 2.80 -5.25
N ILE A 154 -2.35 2.11 -4.86
CA ILE A 154 -2.33 1.26 -3.66
C ILE A 154 -1.15 1.69 -2.78
N LEU A 155 -1.44 2.04 -1.53
CA LEU A 155 -0.46 2.36 -0.51
C LEU A 155 -0.43 1.24 0.53
N LEU A 156 0.78 0.69 0.82
CA LEU A 156 0.89 -0.39 1.80
C LEU A 156 1.95 -0.02 2.86
N ASP A 157 1.57 -0.15 4.12
CA ASP A 157 2.50 0.05 5.23
C ASP A 157 3.01 -1.30 5.72
N GLU A 158 4.28 -1.59 5.46
CA GLU A 158 5.00 -2.82 5.79
C GLU A 158 4.28 -4.13 5.42
N PRO A 159 3.87 -4.32 4.14
CA PRO A 159 3.09 -5.50 3.74
C PRO A 159 3.84 -6.84 3.87
N THR A 160 5.15 -6.81 4.06
CA THR A 160 6.00 -8.00 4.25
C THR A 160 6.32 -8.27 5.71
N ALA A 161 5.86 -7.44 6.65
CA ALA A 161 6.10 -7.64 8.06
C ALA A 161 5.49 -8.96 8.55
N PHE A 162 6.22 -9.67 9.43
CA PHE A 162 5.80 -10.95 10.03
C PHE A 162 5.64 -12.13 9.07
N LEU A 163 6.02 -11.97 7.80
CA LEU A 163 6.03 -13.05 6.82
C LEU A 163 7.35 -13.83 6.88
N ASP A 164 7.31 -15.11 6.54
CA ASP A 164 8.52 -15.87 6.27
C ASP A 164 9.20 -15.39 4.98
N ILE A 165 10.47 -15.75 4.82
CA ILE A 165 11.29 -15.25 3.69
C ILE A 165 10.67 -15.58 2.33
N PRO A 166 10.22 -16.81 2.02
CA PRO A 166 9.58 -17.11 0.73
C PRO A 166 8.36 -16.23 0.46
N THR A 167 7.47 -16.09 1.44
CA THR A 167 6.22 -15.32 1.32
C THR A 167 6.47 -13.83 1.10
N ARG A 168 7.55 -13.24 1.67
CA ARG A 168 7.93 -11.84 1.38
C ARG A 168 8.22 -11.62 -0.10
N PHE A 169 9.00 -12.51 -0.72
CA PHE A 169 9.30 -12.44 -2.15
C PHE A 169 8.05 -12.62 -3.01
N GLU A 170 7.12 -13.52 -2.61
CA GLU A 170 5.86 -13.72 -3.32
C GLU A 170 4.98 -12.47 -3.27
N VAL A 171 4.85 -11.83 -2.08
CA VAL A 171 4.11 -10.57 -1.94
C VAL A 171 4.75 -9.46 -2.79
N CYS A 172 6.07 -9.29 -2.75
CA CYS A 172 6.74 -8.30 -3.58
C CYS A 172 6.54 -8.53 -5.09
N ARG A 173 6.57 -9.79 -5.55
CA ARG A 173 6.25 -10.14 -6.95
C ARG A 173 4.80 -9.86 -7.31
N LEU A 174 3.85 -10.18 -6.42
CA LEU A 174 2.45 -9.84 -6.60
C LEU A 174 2.25 -8.34 -6.76
N LEU A 175 2.88 -7.51 -5.93
CA LEU A 175 2.82 -6.04 -6.05
C LEU A 175 3.42 -5.55 -7.38
N ALA A 176 4.51 -6.17 -7.84
CA ALA A 176 5.10 -5.85 -9.15
C ALA A 176 4.16 -6.22 -10.30
N ASP A 177 3.53 -7.38 -10.24
CA ASP A 177 2.54 -7.79 -11.24
C ASP A 177 1.35 -6.82 -11.31
N LEU A 178 0.82 -6.40 -10.17
CA LEU A 178 -0.26 -5.41 -10.09
C LEU A 178 0.19 -4.04 -10.66
N ALA A 179 1.41 -3.61 -10.36
CA ALA A 179 1.93 -2.36 -10.92
C ALA A 179 2.09 -2.45 -12.43
N HIS A 180 2.81 -3.46 -12.93
CA HIS A 180 3.24 -3.51 -14.32
C HIS A 180 2.14 -4.01 -15.27
N LYS A 181 1.36 -5.04 -14.87
CA LYS A 181 0.33 -5.64 -15.73
C LYS A 181 -1.00 -4.88 -15.68
N GLU A 182 -1.35 -4.31 -14.51
CA GLU A 182 -2.59 -3.57 -14.32
C GLU A 182 -2.39 -2.03 -14.31
N CYS A 183 -1.18 -1.56 -14.60
CA CYS A 183 -0.80 -0.13 -14.61
C CYS A 183 -1.13 0.59 -13.30
N LYS A 184 -1.08 -0.09 -12.15
CA LYS A 184 -1.31 0.52 -10.85
C LYS A 184 -0.09 1.30 -10.38
N CYS A 185 -0.32 2.39 -9.65
CA CYS A 185 0.72 3.11 -8.92
C CYS A 185 0.80 2.52 -7.51
N ILE A 186 1.91 1.88 -7.16
CA ILE A 186 2.06 1.22 -5.87
C ILE A 186 3.23 1.80 -5.08
N LEU A 187 2.95 2.24 -3.86
CA LEU A 187 3.96 2.62 -2.88
C LEU A 187 3.82 1.73 -1.64
N PHE A 188 4.88 1.04 -1.26
CA PHE A 188 4.88 0.27 -0.02
C PHE A 188 6.09 0.58 0.85
N SER A 189 5.87 0.72 2.15
CA SER A 189 6.98 0.83 3.09
C SER A 189 7.55 -0.55 3.39
N THR A 190 8.86 -0.64 3.53
CA THR A 190 9.52 -1.89 3.92
C THR A 190 10.86 -1.64 4.59
N HIS A 191 11.27 -2.60 5.42
CA HIS A 191 12.63 -2.77 5.90
C HIS A 191 13.33 -3.98 5.23
N ASP A 192 12.57 -4.78 4.45
CA ASP A 192 13.04 -5.96 3.71
C ASP A 192 13.52 -5.55 2.31
N VAL A 193 14.69 -4.95 2.25
CA VAL A 193 15.25 -4.43 1.00
C VAL A 193 15.57 -5.55 0.02
N ASP A 194 16.02 -6.71 0.51
CA ASP A 194 16.39 -7.85 -0.31
C ASP A 194 15.22 -8.40 -1.13
N ALA A 195 14.01 -8.37 -0.58
CA ALA A 195 12.81 -8.77 -1.31
C ALA A 195 12.32 -7.70 -2.29
N ALA A 196 12.56 -6.41 -2.00
CA ALA A 196 12.11 -5.29 -2.81
C ALA A 196 13.03 -5.00 -4.02
N LEU A 197 14.36 -5.08 -3.83
CA LEU A 197 15.35 -4.73 -4.86
C LEU A 197 15.15 -5.42 -6.23
N PRO A 198 14.79 -6.72 -6.29
CA PRO A 198 14.64 -7.40 -7.58
C PRO A 198 13.42 -6.97 -8.39
N VAL A 199 12.43 -6.30 -7.78
CA VAL A 199 11.11 -6.09 -8.38
C VAL A 199 10.68 -4.63 -8.46
N CYS A 200 11.24 -3.73 -7.63
CA CYS A 200 10.87 -2.32 -7.62
C CYS A 200 11.53 -1.52 -8.75
N ASP A 201 10.79 -0.56 -9.29
CA ASP A 201 11.29 0.39 -10.29
C ASP A 201 12.11 1.52 -9.63
N SER A 202 11.69 1.92 -8.43
CA SER A 202 12.33 3.01 -7.69
C SER A 202 12.23 2.81 -6.17
N PHE A 203 13.07 3.56 -5.46
CA PHE A 203 13.09 3.62 -4.01
C PHE A 203 12.95 5.07 -3.54
N ALA A 204 12.03 5.31 -2.63
CA ALA A 204 11.90 6.54 -1.87
C ALA A 204 12.61 6.34 -0.52
N ILE A 205 13.74 7.01 -0.33
CA ILE A 205 14.63 6.83 0.82
C ILE A 205 14.44 7.97 1.79
N ILE A 206 14.11 7.67 3.05
CA ILE A 206 14.04 8.66 4.12
C ILE A 206 15.30 8.57 4.98
N GLU A 207 16.07 9.65 5.01
CA GLU A 207 17.24 9.83 5.88
C GLU A 207 17.33 11.27 6.35
N ASN A 208 17.62 11.51 7.65
CA ASN A 208 17.83 12.84 8.24
C ASN A 208 16.70 13.84 7.97
N GLU A 209 15.43 13.41 8.08
CA GLU A 209 14.23 14.22 7.81
C GLU A 209 14.02 14.58 6.33
N GLU A 210 14.87 14.09 5.43
CA GLU A 210 14.80 14.31 3.98
C GLU A 210 14.27 13.08 3.26
N LEU A 211 13.70 13.28 2.07
CA LEU A 211 13.21 12.22 1.18
C LEU A 211 13.90 12.34 -0.17
N GLN A 212 14.51 11.26 -0.61
CA GLN A 212 15.09 11.16 -1.95
C GLN A 212 14.48 9.98 -2.70
N LYS A 213 13.92 10.22 -3.89
CA LYS A 213 13.45 9.15 -4.78
C LYS A 213 14.50 8.87 -5.84
N LEU A 214 14.91 7.61 -5.95
CA LEU A 214 15.95 7.14 -6.88
C LEU A 214 15.46 5.92 -7.67
N PRO A 215 15.81 5.80 -8.96
CA PRO A 215 15.65 4.55 -9.71
C PRO A 215 16.42 3.42 -9.01
N THR A 216 15.91 2.18 -9.07
CA THR A 216 16.51 1.01 -8.39
C THR A 216 18.00 0.84 -8.67
N LYS A 217 18.44 1.06 -9.92
CA LYS A 217 19.87 0.95 -10.29
C LYS A 217 20.80 1.89 -9.50
N VAL A 218 20.30 3.05 -9.08
CA VAL A 218 21.06 4.04 -8.30
C VAL A 218 20.83 3.84 -6.81
N ALA A 219 19.63 3.46 -6.43
CA ALA A 219 19.22 3.29 -5.03
C ALA A 219 20.03 2.21 -4.29
N THR A 220 20.49 1.16 -4.99
CA THR A 220 21.18 0.03 -4.39
C THR A 220 22.38 0.45 -3.52
N SER A 221 23.23 1.35 -4.01
CA SER A 221 24.40 1.84 -3.27
C SER A 221 24.02 2.65 -2.03
N GLU A 222 23.00 3.49 -2.12
CA GLU A 222 22.49 4.30 -1.01
C GLU A 222 21.84 3.43 0.07
N ILE A 223 21.08 2.44 -0.34
CA ILE A 223 20.42 1.47 0.54
C ILE A 223 21.47 0.66 1.29
N GLU A 224 22.50 0.15 0.58
CA GLU A 224 23.61 -0.56 1.23
C GLU A 224 24.31 0.31 2.27
N ARG A 225 24.52 1.58 2.02
CA ARG A 225 25.09 2.53 2.96
C ARG A 225 24.22 2.70 4.21
N LEU A 226 22.89 2.76 4.05
CA LEU A 226 21.93 2.94 5.15
C LEU A 226 21.81 1.73 6.07
N PHE A 227 21.85 0.52 5.52
CA PHE A 227 21.54 -0.71 6.25
C PHE A 227 22.76 -1.56 6.61
N LYS A 228 23.96 -1.32 6.04
CA LYS A 228 25.22 -1.99 6.38
C LYS A 228 26.01 -1.36 7.55
N ARG A 229 25.41 -0.45 8.32
CA ARG A 229 26.03 0.13 9.52
C ARG A 229 25.51 -0.50 10.79
#